data_6cf1665d093dfffa4c3ae7b1249edfe1
#
_entry.id   6cf1665d093dfffa4c3ae7b1249edfe1
#
_cell.length_a   1.000
_cell.length_b   1.000
_cell.length_c   1.000
_cell.angle_alpha   90.00
_cell.angle_beta   90.00
_cell.angle_gamma   90.00
#
_symmetry.space_group_name_H-M   'P 1'
#
loop_
_entity.id
_entity.type
_entity.pdbx_description
1 polymer ?
#
loop_
_entity_poly.entity_id
_entity_poly.type
_entity_poly.pdbx_seq_one_letter_code
_entity_poly.pdbx_strand_id
1 'polypeptide(L)'
;MSEIIYISLNDLLIRYPELTDTIKGQYLLLLSELTYTSYIETSMFLKNVEKISEFGCIIVGIINNSSSFEIVASGTIIIEPKIIREGRNVGHIEDIVVSKEMRGKGISQKILDKLKSIAREKNCYKVILDCDDDVKKVYMKNGFNVKGFQMAEYFD
;
A
#
# COMPACT_ATOMS: atom_id res chain seq x y z
N MET A 1 4.76 3.98 23.70
CA MET A 1 4.05 3.80 22.42
C MET A 1 4.60 2.57 21.77
N SER A 2 3.73 1.64 21.35
CA SER A 2 4.17 0.42 20.67
C SER A 2 4.85 0.76 19.35
N GLU A 3 5.99 0.14 19.10
CA GLU A 3 6.73 0.30 17.85
C GLU A 3 5.93 -0.29 16.68
N ILE A 4 5.90 0.43 15.55
CA ILE A 4 5.27 -0.07 14.33
C ILE A 4 6.31 -0.80 13.50
N ILE A 5 6.02 -2.05 13.18
CA ILE A 5 6.83 -2.88 12.29
C ILE A 5 6.25 -2.79 10.88
N TYR A 6 7.08 -2.58 9.90
CA TYR A 6 6.70 -2.53 8.49
C TYR A 6 7.17 -3.80 7.77
N ILE A 7 6.25 -4.49 7.15
CA ILE A 7 6.49 -5.78 6.48
C ILE A 7 5.63 -5.86 5.21
N SER A 8 6.04 -6.64 4.23
CA SER A 8 5.14 -6.92 3.11
C SER A 8 3.97 -7.79 3.56
N LEU A 9 2.78 -7.53 3.01
CA LEU A 9 1.60 -8.34 3.30
C LEU A 9 1.82 -9.81 2.91
N ASN A 10 2.52 -10.04 1.79
CA ASN A 10 2.86 -11.39 1.35
C ASN A 10 3.74 -12.12 2.37
N ASP A 11 4.78 -11.47 2.89
CA ASP A 11 5.65 -12.06 3.92
C ASP A 11 4.91 -12.30 5.23
N LEU A 12 3.98 -11.42 5.60
CA LEU A 12 3.15 -11.60 6.78
C LEU A 12 2.28 -12.86 6.65
N LEU A 13 1.65 -13.07 5.48
CA LEU A 13 0.84 -14.25 5.19
C LEU A 13 1.68 -15.53 5.17
N ILE A 14 2.90 -15.48 4.62
CA ILE A 14 3.82 -16.63 4.60
C ILE A 14 4.28 -16.98 6.02
N ARG A 15 4.55 -15.96 6.86
CA ARG A 15 5.02 -16.15 8.23
C ARG A 15 3.94 -16.73 9.15
N TYR A 16 2.69 -16.35 8.94
CA TYR A 16 1.54 -16.75 9.77
C TYR A 16 0.40 -17.33 8.94
N PRO A 17 0.62 -18.48 8.25
CA PRO A 17 -0.39 -19.07 7.38
C PRO A 17 -1.67 -19.48 8.12
N GLU A 18 -1.56 -19.82 9.40
CA GLU A 18 -2.71 -20.13 10.26
C GLU A 18 -3.59 -18.91 10.57
N LEU A 19 -3.07 -17.68 10.36
CA LEU A 19 -3.79 -16.44 10.59
C LEU A 19 -4.31 -15.80 9.29
N THR A 20 -4.31 -16.50 8.18
CA THR A 20 -4.69 -15.96 6.87
C THR A 20 -6.04 -15.24 6.89
N ASP A 21 -7.08 -15.85 7.45
CA ASP A 21 -8.41 -15.21 7.53
C ASP A 21 -8.43 -14.01 8.46
N THR A 22 -7.68 -14.06 9.55
CA THR A 22 -7.52 -12.92 10.47
C THR A 22 -6.81 -11.75 9.77
N ILE A 23 -5.72 -12.01 9.07
CA ILE A 23 -4.97 -11.00 8.31
C ILE A 23 -5.85 -10.39 7.22
N LYS A 24 -6.56 -11.23 6.46
CA LYS A 24 -7.52 -10.77 5.45
C LYS A 24 -8.57 -9.84 6.06
N GLY A 25 -9.19 -10.26 7.18
CA GLY A 25 -10.20 -9.48 7.87
C GLY A 25 -9.69 -8.12 8.35
N GLN A 26 -8.52 -8.08 8.98
CA GLN A 26 -7.89 -6.84 9.42
C GLN A 26 -7.53 -5.92 8.24
N TYR A 27 -6.98 -6.48 7.17
CA TYR A 27 -6.60 -5.72 5.98
C TYR A 27 -7.82 -5.10 5.29
N LEU A 28 -8.90 -5.86 5.11
CA LEU A 28 -10.15 -5.34 4.54
C LEU A 28 -10.79 -4.28 5.44
N LEU A 29 -10.75 -4.46 6.76
CA LEU A 29 -11.25 -3.47 7.69
C LEU A 29 -10.47 -2.16 7.60
N LEU A 30 -9.15 -2.22 7.47
CA LEU A 30 -8.30 -1.05 7.24
C LEU A 30 -8.65 -0.37 5.91
N LEU A 31 -8.77 -1.11 4.81
CA LEU A 31 -9.16 -0.57 3.50
C LEU A 31 -10.54 0.06 3.51
N SER A 32 -11.45 -0.38 4.39
CA SER A 32 -12.79 0.21 4.52
C SER A 32 -12.77 1.66 5.00
N GLU A 33 -11.68 2.10 5.60
CA GLU A 33 -11.48 3.51 5.96
C GLU A 33 -11.07 4.38 4.75
N LEU A 34 -10.64 3.76 3.66
CA LEU A 34 -10.27 4.43 2.41
C LEU A 34 -11.44 4.47 1.42
N THR A 35 -12.10 3.33 1.24
CA THR A 35 -13.19 3.15 0.26
C THR A 35 -14.11 2.02 0.68
N TYR A 36 -15.23 1.87 -0.03
CA TYR A 36 -16.11 0.72 0.18
C TYR A 36 -15.36 -0.59 -0.12
N THR A 37 -15.43 -1.52 0.82
CA THR A 37 -14.90 -2.88 0.66
C THR A 37 -16.03 -3.90 0.79
N SER A 38 -16.10 -4.80 -0.16
CA SER A 38 -17.01 -5.95 -0.11
C SER A 38 -16.26 -7.22 0.31
N TYR A 39 -17.03 -8.26 0.60
CA TYR A 39 -16.44 -9.58 0.86
C TYR A 39 -15.64 -10.07 -0.35
N ILE A 40 -14.49 -10.67 -0.08
CA ILE A 40 -13.67 -11.36 -1.07
C ILE A 40 -13.32 -12.76 -0.52
N GLU A 41 -13.44 -13.77 -1.38
CA GLU A 41 -13.03 -15.13 -1.04
C GLU A 41 -11.54 -15.19 -0.69
N THR A 42 -11.17 -15.97 0.32
CA THR A 42 -9.78 -16.09 0.79
C THR A 42 -8.83 -16.54 -0.32
N SER A 43 -9.26 -17.46 -1.19
CA SER A 43 -8.47 -17.90 -2.35
C SER A 43 -8.21 -16.77 -3.34
N MET A 44 -9.19 -15.91 -3.61
CA MET A 44 -9.04 -14.75 -4.48
C MET A 44 -8.14 -13.68 -3.84
N PHE A 45 -8.30 -13.45 -2.54
CA PHE A 45 -7.43 -12.55 -1.78
C PHE A 45 -5.97 -12.97 -1.88
N LEU A 46 -5.66 -14.23 -1.59
CA LEU A 46 -4.29 -14.76 -1.68
C LEU A 46 -3.74 -14.69 -3.09
N LYS A 47 -4.53 -15.04 -4.09
CA LYS A 47 -4.14 -14.96 -5.50
C LYS A 47 -3.81 -13.51 -5.92
N ASN A 48 -4.58 -12.53 -5.46
CA ASN A 48 -4.32 -11.12 -5.79
C ASN A 48 -3.09 -10.60 -5.06
N VAL A 49 -2.87 -10.96 -3.78
CA VAL A 49 -1.64 -10.61 -3.06
C VAL A 49 -0.41 -11.18 -3.77
N GLU A 50 -0.47 -12.45 -4.19
CA GLU A 50 0.61 -13.10 -4.95
C GLU A 50 0.90 -12.36 -6.26
N LYS A 51 -0.14 -12.06 -7.05
CA LYS A 51 0.01 -11.30 -8.31
C LYS A 51 0.62 -9.92 -8.10
N ILE A 52 0.17 -9.19 -7.08
CA ILE A 52 0.75 -7.89 -6.75
C ILE A 52 2.22 -8.05 -6.40
N SER A 53 2.60 -9.11 -5.69
CA SER A 53 3.99 -9.38 -5.31
C SER A 53 4.89 -9.69 -6.50
N GLU A 54 4.35 -10.16 -7.63
CA GLU A 54 5.10 -10.35 -8.87
C GLU A 54 5.51 -9.03 -9.54
N PHE A 55 4.67 -8.00 -9.43
CA PHE A 55 4.86 -6.71 -10.11
C PHE A 55 5.07 -5.53 -9.15
N GLY A 56 5.13 -5.77 -7.86
CA GLY A 56 5.22 -4.73 -6.87
C GLY A 56 5.23 -5.27 -5.45
N CYS A 57 4.63 -4.52 -4.54
CA CYS A 57 4.61 -4.89 -3.14
C CYS A 57 3.47 -4.17 -2.40
N ILE A 58 2.81 -4.87 -1.49
CA ILE A 58 1.96 -4.26 -0.47
C ILE A 58 2.77 -4.20 0.82
N ILE A 59 3.00 -3.01 1.34
CA ILE A 59 3.62 -2.82 2.66
C ILE A 59 2.51 -2.56 3.68
N VAL A 60 2.57 -3.25 4.80
CA VAL A 60 1.68 -3.01 5.94
C VAL A 60 2.48 -2.57 7.15
N GLY A 61 1.91 -1.68 7.94
CA GLY A 61 2.40 -1.33 9.28
C GLY A 61 1.60 -2.12 10.31
N ILE A 62 2.29 -2.85 11.17
CA ILE A 62 1.66 -3.65 12.22
C ILE A 62 2.13 -3.21 13.60
N ILE A 63 1.23 -3.29 14.58
CA ILE A 63 1.54 -3.15 16.01
C ILE A 63 1.46 -4.53 16.62
N ASN A 64 2.55 -4.97 17.27
CA ASN A 64 2.53 -6.19 18.05
C ASN A 64 1.92 -5.95 19.44
N ASN A 65 0.95 -6.79 19.77
CA ASN A 65 0.44 -6.95 21.13
C ASN A 65 1.04 -8.24 21.73
N SER A 66 0.89 -8.46 23.03
CA SER A 66 1.53 -9.57 23.76
C SER A 66 1.26 -10.97 23.15
N SER A 67 0.15 -11.15 22.43
CA SER A 67 -0.26 -12.44 21.86
C SER A 67 -0.76 -12.34 20.41
N SER A 68 -0.77 -11.13 19.81
CA SER A 68 -1.32 -10.88 18.48
C SER A 68 -0.69 -9.64 17.88
N PHE A 69 -1.10 -9.31 16.64
CA PHE A 69 -0.76 -8.05 16.00
C PHE A 69 -2.01 -7.41 15.37
N GLU A 70 -1.91 -6.13 15.08
CA GLU A 70 -2.94 -5.36 14.40
C GLU A 70 -2.33 -4.63 13.21
N ILE A 71 -2.99 -4.71 12.05
CA ILE A 71 -2.62 -3.97 10.85
C ILE A 71 -3.22 -2.57 10.95
N VAL A 72 -2.36 -1.55 11.01
CA VAL A 72 -2.79 -0.16 11.23
C VAL A 72 -2.51 0.77 10.06
N ALA A 73 -1.75 0.32 9.08
CA ALA A 73 -1.43 1.10 7.89
C ALA A 73 -1.11 0.20 6.72
N SER A 74 -1.31 0.70 5.51
CA SER A 74 -0.92 0.01 4.29
C SER A 74 -0.64 0.98 3.14
N GLY A 75 0.13 0.50 2.18
CA GLY A 75 0.32 1.14 0.89
C GLY A 75 0.86 0.14 -0.11
N THR A 76 0.50 0.31 -1.36
CA THR A 76 0.87 -0.60 -2.46
C THR A 76 1.70 0.15 -3.48
N ILE A 77 2.68 -0.50 -4.07
CA ILE A 77 3.36 -0.06 -5.28
C ILE A 77 3.25 -1.12 -6.35
N ILE A 78 2.89 -0.69 -7.56
CA ILE A 78 2.91 -1.52 -8.77
C ILE A 78 4.01 -0.98 -9.68
N ILE A 79 4.88 -1.85 -10.14
CA ILE A 79 6.02 -1.50 -11.00
C ILE A 79 5.63 -1.76 -12.45
N GLU A 80 5.57 -0.70 -13.24
CA GLU A 80 5.25 -0.76 -14.66
C GLU A 80 6.52 -0.61 -15.50
N PRO A 81 6.89 -1.61 -16.30
CA PRO A 81 8.00 -1.46 -17.23
C PRO A 81 7.63 -0.51 -18.39
N LYS A 82 8.58 0.34 -18.78
CA LYS A 82 8.42 1.27 -19.90
C LYS A 82 9.41 0.95 -21.02
N ILE A 83 9.04 1.30 -22.23
CA ILE A 83 9.95 1.31 -23.38
C ILE A 83 10.75 2.62 -23.42
N ILE A 84 10.08 3.73 -23.07
CA ILE A 84 10.74 5.04 -22.97
C ILE A 84 11.72 5.06 -21.79
N ARG A 85 12.56 6.11 -21.72
CA ARG A 85 13.55 6.29 -20.65
C ARG A 85 14.51 5.10 -20.52
N GLU A 86 14.96 4.56 -21.66
CA GLU A 86 15.91 3.45 -21.71
C GLU A 86 15.40 2.16 -21.05
N GLY A 87 14.08 1.94 -21.07
CA GLY A 87 13.46 0.76 -20.47
C GLY A 87 13.36 0.81 -18.93
N ARG A 88 13.50 1.97 -18.34
CA ARG A 88 13.31 2.15 -16.88
C ARG A 88 11.83 2.03 -16.52
N ASN A 89 11.56 1.71 -15.27
CA ASN A 89 10.22 1.49 -14.76
C ASN A 89 9.57 2.76 -14.19
N VAL A 90 8.25 2.71 -14.03
CA VAL A 90 7.44 3.67 -13.24
C VAL A 90 6.80 2.92 -12.08
N GLY A 91 6.86 3.48 -10.89
CA GLY A 91 6.13 2.96 -9.72
C GLY A 91 4.79 3.68 -9.58
N HIS A 92 3.69 2.91 -9.53
CA HIS A 92 2.35 3.39 -9.23
C HIS A 92 2.05 3.14 -7.76
N ILE A 93 1.90 4.19 -6.98
CA ILE A 93 1.54 4.10 -5.55
C ILE A 93 0.02 4.14 -5.43
N GLU A 94 -0.52 3.13 -4.76
CA GLU A 94 -1.96 2.90 -4.64
C GLU A 94 -2.35 2.60 -3.19
N ASP A 95 -3.61 2.87 -2.85
CA ASP A 95 -4.26 2.44 -1.61
C ASP A 95 -3.47 2.79 -0.34
N ILE A 96 -3.00 4.02 -0.24
CA ILE A 96 -2.37 4.52 1.00
C ILE A 96 -3.45 4.77 2.05
N VAL A 97 -3.35 4.08 3.17
CA VAL A 97 -4.30 4.20 4.27
C VAL A 97 -3.59 4.06 5.62
N VAL A 98 -3.98 4.88 6.58
CA VAL A 98 -3.60 4.78 7.99
C VAL A 98 -4.88 4.77 8.81
N SER A 99 -5.02 3.84 9.75
CA SER A 99 -6.20 3.77 10.60
C SER A 99 -6.43 5.11 11.33
N LYS A 100 -7.68 5.50 11.50
CA LYS A 100 -8.05 6.81 12.07
C LYS A 100 -7.36 7.10 13.40
N GLU A 101 -7.27 6.09 14.25
CA GLU A 101 -6.66 6.19 15.58
C GLU A 101 -5.15 6.42 15.53
N MET A 102 -4.51 6.08 14.42
CA MET A 102 -3.07 6.16 14.24
C MET A 102 -2.61 7.34 13.39
N ARG A 103 -3.54 8.18 12.91
CA ARG A 103 -3.22 9.36 12.08
C ARG A 103 -2.47 10.43 12.87
N GLY A 104 -1.76 11.30 12.15
CA GLY A 104 -1.00 12.40 12.74
C GLY A 104 0.32 11.99 13.39
N LYS A 105 0.79 10.77 13.18
CA LYS A 105 2.02 10.22 13.76
C LYS A 105 3.12 9.96 12.73
N GLY A 106 2.97 10.45 11.51
CA GLY A 106 3.96 10.29 10.44
C GLY A 106 4.01 8.90 9.79
N ILE A 107 3.01 8.07 10.02
CA ILE A 107 2.99 6.68 9.53
C ILE A 107 2.87 6.62 8.01
N SER A 108 2.02 7.47 7.40
CA SER A 108 1.88 7.54 5.94
C SER A 108 3.19 7.90 5.27
N GLN A 109 3.98 8.82 5.87
CA GLN A 109 5.31 9.14 5.37
C GLN A 109 6.24 7.93 5.41
N LYS A 110 6.22 7.15 6.49
CA LYS A 110 7.03 5.93 6.60
C LYS A 110 6.65 4.89 5.53
N ILE A 111 5.36 4.70 5.28
CA ILE A 111 4.87 3.84 4.19
C ILE A 111 5.39 4.36 2.84
N LEU A 112 5.20 5.66 2.54
CA LEU A 112 5.67 6.27 1.30
C LEU A 112 7.19 6.13 1.11
N ASP A 113 7.97 6.35 2.15
CA ASP A 113 9.44 6.22 2.09
C ASP A 113 9.86 4.79 1.73
N LYS A 114 9.17 3.79 2.29
CA LYS A 114 9.43 2.37 1.96
C LYS A 114 9.04 2.04 0.52
N LEU A 115 7.89 2.52 0.04
CA LEU A 115 7.48 2.31 -1.35
C LEU A 115 8.42 3.00 -2.33
N LYS A 116 8.90 4.20 -2.01
CA LYS A 116 9.92 4.91 -2.82
C LYS A 116 11.25 4.17 -2.83
N SER A 117 11.64 3.55 -1.71
CA SER A 117 12.86 2.72 -1.65
C SER A 117 12.74 1.53 -2.61
N ILE A 118 11.63 0.82 -2.58
CA ILE A 118 11.34 -0.28 -3.51
C ILE A 118 11.39 0.21 -4.96
N ALA A 119 10.80 1.37 -5.25
CA ALA A 119 10.84 1.95 -6.60
C ALA A 119 12.28 2.20 -7.09
N ARG A 120 13.15 2.74 -6.23
CA ARG A 120 14.57 2.96 -6.57
C ARG A 120 15.30 1.65 -6.83
N GLU A 121 15.10 0.66 -5.98
CA GLU A 121 15.67 -0.69 -6.14
C GLU A 121 15.23 -1.36 -7.45
N LYS A 122 14.00 -1.07 -7.89
CA LYS A 122 13.41 -1.57 -9.13
C LYS A 122 13.66 -0.67 -10.34
N ASN A 123 14.65 0.22 -10.27
CA ASN A 123 15.06 1.11 -11.38
C ASN A 123 13.92 1.97 -11.91
N CYS A 124 13.02 2.44 -11.05
CA CYS A 124 11.99 3.41 -11.46
C CYS A 124 12.63 4.80 -11.64
N TYR A 125 12.23 5.51 -12.70
CA TYR A 125 12.66 6.90 -12.88
C TYR A 125 11.71 7.89 -12.20
N LYS A 126 10.53 7.44 -11.81
CA LYS A 126 9.55 8.19 -11.00
C LYS A 126 8.59 7.25 -10.30
N VAL A 127 7.91 7.80 -9.31
CA VAL A 127 6.68 7.24 -8.73
C VAL A 127 5.54 8.22 -8.98
N ILE A 128 4.35 7.69 -9.20
CA ILE A 128 3.12 8.48 -9.39
C ILE A 128 2.03 7.96 -8.47
N LEU A 129 1.10 8.83 -8.13
CA LEU A 129 -0.13 8.49 -7.41
C LEU A 129 -1.23 9.48 -7.78
N ASP A 130 -2.45 9.08 -7.55
CA ASP A 130 -3.63 9.94 -7.62
C ASP A 130 -4.09 10.28 -6.21
N CYS A 131 -4.61 11.48 -6.02
CA CYS A 131 -5.15 11.89 -4.73
C CYS A 131 -6.24 12.95 -4.91
N ASP A 132 -7.14 13.03 -3.94
CA ASP A 132 -8.10 14.10 -3.84
C ASP A 132 -7.43 15.40 -3.36
N ASP A 133 -8.07 16.54 -3.63
CA ASP A 133 -7.56 17.85 -3.22
C ASP A 133 -7.33 17.96 -1.71
N ASP A 134 -8.13 17.29 -0.90
CA ASP A 134 -8.05 17.31 0.56
C ASP A 134 -6.71 16.82 1.10
N VAL A 135 -6.10 15.84 0.41
CA VAL A 135 -4.84 15.20 0.83
C VAL A 135 -3.64 15.61 -0.01
N LYS A 136 -3.84 16.41 -1.04
CA LYS A 136 -2.78 16.87 -1.94
C LYS A 136 -1.58 17.49 -1.20
N LYS A 137 -1.83 18.31 -0.18
CA LYS A 137 -0.78 18.96 0.61
C LYS A 137 0.11 17.95 1.34
N VAL A 138 -0.46 16.83 1.80
CA VAL A 138 0.30 15.75 2.45
C VAL A 138 1.33 15.17 1.48
N TYR A 139 0.90 14.88 0.25
CA TYR A 139 1.79 14.34 -0.78
C TYR A 139 2.84 15.37 -1.25
N MET A 140 2.46 16.63 -1.37
CA MET A 140 3.41 17.71 -1.71
C MET A 140 4.52 17.84 -0.66
N LYS A 141 4.19 17.69 0.63
CA LYS A 141 5.19 17.66 1.72
C LYS A 141 6.12 16.45 1.63
N ASN A 142 5.67 15.38 1.00
CA ASN A 142 6.44 14.16 0.76
C ASN A 142 7.16 14.13 -0.59
N GLY A 143 7.31 15.27 -1.26
CA GLY A 143 8.11 15.40 -2.48
C GLY A 143 7.34 15.19 -3.78
N PHE A 144 6.02 15.07 -3.74
CA PHE A 144 5.20 14.96 -4.94
C PHE A 144 4.80 16.33 -5.46
N ASN A 145 4.63 16.44 -6.78
CA ASN A 145 4.13 17.63 -7.46
C ASN A 145 2.93 17.26 -8.34
N VAL A 146 1.97 18.16 -8.46
CA VAL A 146 0.82 17.97 -9.35
C VAL A 146 1.30 17.93 -10.80
N LYS A 147 0.91 16.88 -11.55
CA LYS A 147 1.33 16.65 -12.94
C LYS A 147 0.17 16.51 -13.92
N GLY A 148 -1.05 16.31 -13.48
CA GLY A 148 -2.19 16.09 -14.35
C GLY A 148 -3.44 15.74 -13.58
N PHE A 149 -4.39 15.18 -14.29
CA PHE A 149 -5.68 14.76 -13.74
C PHE A 149 -5.87 13.27 -13.93
N GLN A 150 -6.48 12.62 -12.93
CA GLN A 150 -7.03 11.29 -13.10
C GLN A 150 -8.33 11.40 -13.91
N MET A 151 -8.50 10.49 -14.86
CA MET A 151 -9.75 10.30 -15.59
C MET A 151 -10.15 8.83 -15.43
N ALA A 152 -11.43 8.58 -15.22
CA ALA A 152 -11.95 7.23 -15.01
C ALA A 152 -13.23 6.99 -15.83
N GLU A 153 -13.38 5.79 -16.33
CA GLU A 153 -14.62 5.28 -16.91
C GLU A 153 -14.95 3.97 -16.20
N TYR A 154 -16.14 3.90 -15.62
CA TYR A 154 -16.60 2.69 -14.93
C TYR A 154 -17.41 1.81 -15.88
N PHE A 155 -17.22 0.49 -15.79
CA PHE A 155 -17.87 -0.48 -16.70
C PHE A 155 -19.12 -1.14 -16.10
N ASP A 156 -19.41 -0.86 -14.84
CA ASP A 156 -20.57 -1.36 -14.09
C ASP A 156 -21.05 -0.38 -13.02
#